data_897bc0e3f756846c9367bf63f61ab23b
#
_entry.id   897bc0e3f756846c9367bf63f61ab23b
#
_cell.length_a   1.000
_cell.length_b   1.000
_cell.length_c   1.000
_cell.angle_alpha   90.00
_cell.angle_beta   90.00
_cell.angle_gamma   90.00
#
_symmetry.space_group_name_H-M   'P 1'
#
loop_
_entity.id
_entity.type
_entity.pdbx_description
1 polymer ?
#
loop_
_entity_poly.entity_id
_entity_poly.type
_entity_poly.pdbx_seq_one_letter_code
_entity_poly.pdbx_strand_id
1 'polypeptide(L)'
;MLLTSVDTAALEAVNSVVFGSHGVWFLIGAALVFFMQAGFAMVEAGFTRAKNAGNIIMKNLMDFCLGTVAFLLLGYNLLCGVGNKFAGWGLNVLDFENVDWYGFVFNLVFCATAATIVSGAMAERTKFITYCIYSFIISLVIYPIEAHWVWGGTAWLTDLGFTDFAGSCVIHMVGGISGLIGAIFLGPRIGKYDENGKSRPILGHNIVVGALGVFILWFGWYGFNGAAAADGNHLGTIFATTTIAPAAATCAAMIFTWIRNGKPDVSMSLNGSLAGLVAITAGCDNVDIVGAFIIGAIAGVLVCVAVYFIENVLKIDDPVGAVAVHGCCGLFGTFAVGLFDFNDGLFYGGGFYHLGVQCLGILCIGTWTVITMVILFTILKKTIGVRCSLQEEIEGLDSTEHGLESSYPDFQATNYKF
;
A
#
# COMPACT_ATOMS: atom_id res chain seq x y z
N MET A 1 35.03 23.75 -35.63
CA MET A 1 33.89 24.13 -36.47
C MET A 1 33.42 22.89 -37.21
N LEU A 2 32.51 22.11 -36.68
CA LEU A 2 31.74 21.01 -37.28
C LEU A 2 30.78 20.46 -36.19
N LEU A 3 29.86 21.31 -35.71
CA LEU A 3 28.60 20.88 -35.17
C LEU A 3 27.57 21.14 -36.27
N THR A 4 27.53 20.22 -37.21
CA THR A 4 26.52 20.17 -38.25
C THR A 4 25.16 19.99 -37.63
N SER A 5 24.17 20.66 -38.16
CA SER A 5 22.75 20.53 -37.93
C SER A 5 22.39 19.12 -37.55
N VAL A 6 22.00 18.93 -36.28
CA VAL A 6 21.29 17.68 -35.86
C VAL A 6 20.08 17.61 -36.77
N ASP A 7 20.01 16.52 -37.54
CA ASP A 7 18.88 16.27 -38.42
C ASP A 7 17.61 16.22 -37.55
N THR A 8 16.77 17.23 -37.71
CA THR A 8 15.53 17.36 -36.91
C THR A 8 14.64 16.12 -37.05
N ALA A 9 14.65 15.49 -38.23
CA ALA A 9 13.91 14.24 -38.46
C ALA A 9 14.53 13.07 -37.69
N ALA A 10 15.85 13.00 -37.55
CA ALA A 10 16.51 11.99 -36.72
C ALA A 10 16.25 12.23 -35.23
N LEU A 11 16.23 13.50 -34.80
CA LEU A 11 15.87 13.83 -33.40
C LEU A 11 14.42 13.52 -33.09
N GLU A 12 13.49 13.80 -34.00
CA GLU A 12 12.10 13.46 -33.89
C GLU A 12 11.88 11.94 -33.88
N ALA A 13 12.60 11.20 -34.71
CA ALA A 13 12.58 9.73 -34.73
C ALA A 13 13.11 9.13 -33.42
N VAL A 14 14.23 9.66 -32.91
CA VAL A 14 14.78 9.27 -31.59
C VAL A 14 13.81 9.58 -30.46
N ASN A 15 13.24 10.76 -30.45
CA ASN A 15 12.24 11.15 -29.46
C ASN A 15 11.00 10.24 -29.52
N SER A 16 10.49 9.93 -30.72
CA SER A 16 9.34 9.03 -30.87
C SER A 16 9.62 7.62 -30.36
N VAL A 17 10.82 7.10 -30.55
CA VAL A 17 11.26 5.80 -30.01
C VAL A 17 11.41 5.85 -28.50
N VAL A 18 12.01 6.93 -27.98
CA VAL A 18 12.19 7.11 -26.53
C VAL A 18 10.85 7.27 -25.84
N PHE A 19 9.94 8.10 -26.36
CA PHE A 19 8.58 8.22 -25.80
C PHE A 19 7.79 6.94 -25.94
N GLY A 20 7.89 6.22 -27.06
CA GLY A 20 7.23 4.93 -27.25
C GLY A 20 7.74 3.88 -26.27
N SER A 21 9.05 3.79 -26.06
CA SER A 21 9.64 2.84 -25.10
C SER A 21 9.32 3.19 -23.64
N HIS A 22 9.30 4.47 -23.30
CA HIS A 22 8.90 4.94 -21.96
C HIS A 22 7.42 4.62 -21.68
N GLY A 23 6.53 4.91 -22.60
CA GLY A 23 5.11 4.58 -22.45
C GLY A 23 4.85 3.08 -22.28
N VAL A 24 5.55 2.24 -23.07
CA VAL A 24 5.46 0.78 -22.92
C VAL A 24 5.95 0.33 -21.54
N TRP A 25 7.09 0.85 -21.07
CA TRP A 25 7.61 0.52 -19.75
C TRP A 25 6.67 0.97 -18.63
N PHE A 26 6.09 2.14 -18.75
CA PHE A 26 5.12 2.68 -17.79
C PHE A 26 3.89 1.79 -17.67
N LEU A 27 3.34 1.31 -18.79
CA LEU A 27 2.22 0.36 -18.79
C LEU A 27 2.60 -1.03 -18.27
N ILE A 28 3.82 -1.52 -18.54
CA ILE A 28 4.32 -2.76 -17.94
C ILE A 28 4.41 -2.59 -16.43
N GLY A 29 4.93 -1.45 -15.94
CA GLY A 29 4.95 -1.13 -14.52
C GLY A 29 3.55 -1.11 -13.91
N ALA A 30 2.58 -0.47 -14.58
CA ALA A 30 1.18 -0.47 -14.14
C ALA A 30 0.59 -1.90 -14.10
N ALA A 31 0.91 -2.75 -15.08
CA ALA A 31 0.47 -4.15 -15.09
C ALA A 31 1.10 -4.98 -13.94
N LEU A 32 2.37 -4.72 -13.60
CA LEU A 32 3.04 -5.32 -12.46
C LEU A 32 2.38 -4.92 -11.15
N VAL A 33 2.02 -3.63 -10.99
CA VAL A 33 1.29 -3.13 -9.82
C VAL A 33 -0.14 -3.70 -9.76
N PHE A 34 -0.84 -3.79 -10.90
CA PHE A 34 -2.13 -4.50 -10.94
C PHE A 34 -2.00 -5.93 -10.43
N PHE A 35 -0.96 -6.64 -10.83
CA PHE A 35 -0.72 -8.02 -10.38
C PHE A 35 -0.44 -8.11 -8.87
N MET A 36 -0.05 -7.02 -8.20
CA MET A 36 0.04 -6.96 -6.75
C MET A 36 -1.31 -7.16 -6.06
N GLN A 37 -2.45 -6.93 -6.73
CA GLN A 37 -3.77 -7.26 -6.17
C GLN A 37 -3.89 -8.77 -5.87
N ALA A 38 -3.36 -9.62 -6.75
CA ALA A 38 -3.26 -11.06 -6.48
C ALA A 38 -2.32 -11.35 -5.30
N GLY A 39 -1.22 -10.60 -5.18
CA GLY A 39 -0.29 -10.69 -4.05
C GLY A 39 -0.96 -10.36 -2.71
N PHE A 40 -1.67 -9.23 -2.63
CA PHE A 40 -2.46 -8.85 -1.45
C PHE A 40 -3.50 -9.91 -1.09
N ALA A 41 -4.28 -10.36 -2.07
CA ALA A 41 -5.27 -11.41 -1.86
C ALA A 41 -4.66 -12.70 -1.28
N MET A 42 -3.47 -13.11 -1.76
CA MET A 42 -2.77 -14.30 -1.27
C MET A 42 -2.18 -14.09 0.14
N VAL A 43 -1.59 -12.93 0.43
CA VAL A 43 -1.10 -12.59 1.79
C VAL A 43 -2.24 -12.62 2.77
N GLU A 44 -3.31 -11.89 2.47
CA GLU A 44 -4.46 -11.79 3.37
C GLU A 44 -5.16 -13.15 3.57
N ALA A 45 -5.45 -13.88 2.49
CA ALA A 45 -6.07 -15.19 2.57
C ALA A 45 -5.20 -16.17 3.37
N GLY A 46 -3.89 -16.18 3.10
CA GLY A 46 -2.97 -17.10 3.79
C GLY A 46 -2.82 -16.82 5.28
N PHE A 47 -2.86 -15.54 5.69
CA PHE A 47 -2.67 -15.11 7.09
C PHE A 47 -3.98 -15.04 7.88
N THR A 48 -5.11 -15.35 7.28
CA THR A 48 -6.43 -15.38 7.92
C THR A 48 -7.02 -16.80 7.92
N ARG A 49 -8.19 -16.97 8.54
CA ARG A 49 -8.85 -18.29 8.64
C ARG A 49 -9.53 -18.67 7.33
N ALA A 50 -9.45 -19.95 6.94
CA ALA A 50 -9.96 -20.51 5.70
C ALA A 50 -11.43 -20.16 5.37
N LYS A 51 -12.27 -20.04 6.40
CA LYS A 51 -13.71 -19.72 6.29
C LYS A 51 -14.02 -18.30 5.80
N ASN A 52 -12.97 -17.49 5.55
CA ASN A 52 -13.08 -16.13 5.05
C ASN A 52 -12.26 -15.90 3.77
N ALA A 53 -11.65 -16.95 3.19
CA ALA A 53 -10.74 -16.82 2.06
C ALA A 53 -11.44 -16.29 0.80
N GLY A 54 -12.65 -16.75 0.52
CA GLY A 54 -13.47 -16.25 -0.59
C GLY A 54 -13.89 -14.81 -0.40
N ASN A 55 -14.29 -14.40 0.80
CA ASN A 55 -14.62 -13.02 1.15
C ASN A 55 -13.40 -12.09 0.94
N ILE A 56 -12.21 -12.54 1.33
CA ILE A 56 -10.97 -11.78 1.16
C ILE A 56 -10.65 -11.58 -0.31
N ILE A 57 -10.70 -12.64 -1.12
CA ILE A 57 -10.47 -12.56 -2.57
C ILE A 57 -11.48 -11.59 -3.20
N MET A 58 -12.75 -11.68 -2.80
CA MET A 58 -13.80 -10.80 -3.32
C MET A 58 -13.57 -9.33 -2.95
N LYS A 59 -13.10 -9.03 -1.71
CA LYS A 59 -12.74 -7.67 -1.31
C LYS A 59 -11.60 -7.11 -2.16
N ASN A 60 -10.50 -7.85 -2.33
CA ASN A 60 -9.36 -7.42 -3.13
C ASN A 60 -9.74 -7.21 -4.61
N LEU A 61 -10.59 -8.06 -5.18
CA LEU A 61 -11.11 -7.85 -6.53
C LEU A 61 -11.96 -6.57 -6.62
N MET A 62 -12.80 -6.34 -5.61
CA MET A 62 -13.65 -5.14 -5.59
C MET A 62 -12.86 -3.85 -5.34
N ASP A 63 -11.76 -3.87 -4.61
CA ASP A 63 -10.89 -2.70 -4.48
C ASP A 63 -10.42 -2.20 -5.83
N PHE A 64 -10.01 -3.11 -6.70
CA PHE A 64 -9.62 -2.73 -8.05
C PHE A 64 -10.82 -2.31 -8.91
N CYS A 65 -11.91 -3.09 -8.91
CA CYS A 65 -13.06 -2.82 -9.78
C CYS A 65 -13.82 -1.55 -9.38
N LEU A 66 -14.17 -1.41 -8.09
CA LEU A 66 -14.84 -0.22 -7.57
C LEU A 66 -13.92 0.99 -7.59
N GLY A 67 -12.63 0.79 -7.27
CA GLY A 67 -11.61 1.81 -7.38
C GLY A 67 -11.48 2.34 -8.80
N THR A 68 -11.49 1.47 -9.82
CA THR A 68 -11.46 1.87 -11.23
C THR A 68 -12.66 2.76 -11.59
N VAL A 69 -13.85 2.34 -11.20
CA VAL A 69 -15.06 3.13 -11.47
C VAL A 69 -15.03 4.48 -10.75
N ALA A 70 -14.68 4.49 -9.46
CA ALA A 70 -14.60 5.70 -8.67
C ALA A 70 -13.54 6.68 -9.21
N PHE A 71 -12.37 6.14 -9.55
CA PHE A 71 -11.24 6.92 -10.06
C PHE A 71 -11.56 7.51 -11.45
N LEU A 72 -12.22 6.75 -12.33
CA LEU A 72 -12.68 7.25 -13.61
C LEU A 72 -13.72 8.36 -13.45
N LEU A 73 -14.68 8.21 -12.54
CA LEU A 73 -15.76 9.18 -12.36
C LEU A 73 -15.27 10.53 -11.84
N LEU A 74 -14.35 10.53 -10.88
CA LEU A 74 -13.91 11.76 -10.22
C LEU A 74 -12.44 11.72 -9.79
N GLY A 75 -11.93 10.58 -9.29
CA GLY A 75 -10.64 10.48 -8.63
C GLY A 75 -9.49 10.96 -9.52
N TYR A 76 -9.45 10.57 -10.79
CA TYR A 76 -8.41 11.00 -11.72
C TYR A 76 -8.39 12.51 -11.92
N ASN A 77 -9.57 13.13 -12.00
CA ASN A 77 -9.69 14.57 -12.13
C ASN A 77 -9.18 15.29 -10.86
N LEU A 78 -9.56 14.78 -9.68
CA LEU A 78 -9.11 15.34 -8.40
C LEU A 78 -7.59 15.20 -8.19
N LEU A 79 -6.97 14.13 -8.69
CA LEU A 79 -5.54 13.92 -8.59
C LEU A 79 -4.76 14.69 -9.66
N CYS A 80 -5.07 14.49 -10.94
CA CYS A 80 -4.23 14.91 -12.06
C CYS A 80 -4.69 16.23 -12.71
N GLY A 81 -5.90 16.72 -12.41
CA GLY A 81 -6.37 18.01 -12.89
C GLY A 81 -5.51 19.15 -12.37
N VAL A 82 -5.44 20.26 -13.12
CA VAL A 82 -4.68 21.45 -12.71
C VAL A 82 -5.24 22.04 -11.41
N GLY A 83 -6.55 22.31 -11.37
CA GLY A 83 -7.26 22.74 -10.17
C GLY A 83 -6.59 23.87 -9.37
N ASN A 84 -6.44 23.63 -8.08
CA ASN A 84 -5.70 24.48 -7.14
C ASN A 84 -4.86 23.62 -6.17
N LYS A 85 -4.20 24.26 -5.19
CA LYS A 85 -3.35 23.58 -4.20
C LYS A 85 -4.08 22.54 -3.33
N PHE A 86 -5.40 22.52 -3.31
CA PHE A 86 -6.17 21.56 -2.50
C PHE A 86 -6.60 20.34 -3.31
N ALA A 87 -7.09 20.52 -4.53
CA ALA A 87 -7.56 19.43 -5.39
C ALA A 87 -7.47 19.81 -6.86
N GLY A 88 -7.32 18.82 -7.73
CA GLY A 88 -7.37 18.97 -9.17
C GLY A 88 -8.81 19.08 -9.70
N TRP A 89 -8.96 19.73 -10.84
CA TRP A 89 -10.16 19.71 -11.68
C TRP A 89 -9.84 20.21 -13.08
N GLY A 90 -10.79 20.12 -13.98
CA GLY A 90 -10.68 20.61 -15.36
C GLY A 90 -10.30 19.54 -16.38
N LEU A 91 -10.08 18.30 -15.97
CA LEU A 91 -9.95 17.17 -16.88
C LEU A 91 -11.34 16.69 -17.32
N ASN A 92 -11.52 16.48 -18.61
CA ASN A 92 -12.71 15.86 -19.15
C ASN A 92 -12.37 14.42 -19.59
N VAL A 93 -12.62 13.46 -18.75
CA VAL A 93 -12.36 12.02 -19.04
C VAL A 93 -13.20 11.47 -20.19
N LEU A 94 -14.25 12.19 -20.61
CA LEU A 94 -15.05 11.83 -21.79
C LEU A 94 -14.39 12.29 -23.10
N ASP A 95 -13.39 13.16 -23.04
CA ASP A 95 -12.58 13.58 -24.18
C ASP A 95 -11.45 12.58 -24.40
N PHE A 96 -11.79 11.42 -24.92
CA PHE A 96 -10.91 10.25 -25.03
C PHE A 96 -9.58 10.54 -25.74
N GLU A 97 -9.56 11.47 -26.71
CA GLU A 97 -8.36 11.79 -27.50
C GLU A 97 -7.35 12.62 -26.71
N ASN A 98 -7.79 13.39 -25.71
CA ASN A 98 -6.95 14.32 -24.95
C ASN A 98 -6.64 13.85 -23.51
N VAL A 99 -7.08 12.67 -23.11
CA VAL A 99 -6.76 12.08 -21.79
C VAL A 99 -5.42 11.34 -21.86
N ASP A 100 -4.55 11.56 -20.89
CA ASP A 100 -3.36 10.74 -20.69
C ASP A 100 -3.75 9.38 -20.08
N TRP A 101 -4.03 8.42 -20.95
CA TRP A 101 -4.40 7.05 -20.55
C TRP A 101 -3.26 6.26 -19.93
N TYR A 102 -2.01 6.58 -20.21
CA TYR A 102 -0.85 5.99 -19.51
C TYR A 102 -0.86 6.41 -18.04
N GLY A 103 -0.95 7.73 -17.80
CA GLY A 103 -1.06 8.27 -16.46
C GLY A 103 -2.32 7.83 -15.72
N PHE A 104 -3.46 7.72 -16.43
CA PHE A 104 -4.69 7.20 -15.84
C PHE A 104 -4.49 5.80 -15.25
N VAL A 105 -4.03 4.85 -16.06
CA VAL A 105 -3.86 3.43 -15.63
C VAL A 105 -2.84 3.32 -14.51
N PHE A 106 -1.73 4.07 -14.58
CA PHE A 106 -0.69 4.04 -13.57
C PHE A 106 -1.17 4.61 -12.22
N ASN A 107 -1.81 5.78 -12.22
CA ASN A 107 -2.35 6.38 -10.99
C ASN A 107 -3.52 5.57 -10.42
N LEU A 108 -4.30 4.91 -11.27
CA LEU A 108 -5.38 4.00 -10.85
C LEU A 108 -4.83 2.84 -10.01
N VAL A 109 -3.78 2.17 -10.45
CA VAL A 109 -3.24 1.00 -9.71
C VAL A 109 -2.64 1.40 -8.36
N PHE A 110 -2.16 2.62 -8.22
CA PHE A 110 -1.72 3.20 -6.94
C PHE A 110 -2.89 3.52 -6.01
N CYS A 111 -3.93 4.14 -6.56
CA CYS A 111 -5.18 4.39 -5.84
C CYS A 111 -5.78 3.08 -5.30
N ALA A 112 -5.87 2.05 -6.14
CA ALA A 112 -6.35 0.73 -5.74
C ALA A 112 -5.47 0.09 -4.66
N THR A 113 -4.15 0.30 -4.70
CA THR A 113 -3.23 -0.19 -3.66
C THR A 113 -3.50 0.47 -2.31
N ALA A 114 -3.70 1.79 -2.27
CA ALA A 114 -4.05 2.49 -1.03
C ALA A 114 -5.35 1.96 -0.41
N ALA A 115 -6.35 1.67 -1.24
CA ALA A 115 -7.63 1.08 -0.80
C ALA A 115 -7.44 -0.36 -0.28
N THR A 116 -6.68 -1.19 -1.00
CA THR A 116 -6.49 -2.61 -0.68
C THR A 116 -5.76 -2.85 0.64
N ILE A 117 -4.80 -1.99 1.02
CA ILE A 117 -4.06 -2.09 2.29
C ILE A 117 -5.01 -2.21 3.50
N VAL A 118 -6.14 -1.54 3.46
CA VAL A 118 -7.13 -1.52 4.55
C VAL A 118 -7.82 -2.87 4.72
N SER A 119 -7.93 -3.64 3.65
CA SER A 119 -8.58 -4.97 3.65
C SER A 119 -7.99 -5.88 4.72
N GLY A 120 -6.67 -5.95 4.82
CA GLY A 120 -5.96 -6.79 5.77
C GLY A 120 -6.26 -6.45 7.24
N ALA A 121 -6.26 -5.15 7.58
CA ALA A 121 -6.55 -4.68 8.94
C ALA A 121 -8.00 -4.93 9.36
N MET A 122 -8.93 -4.99 8.40
CA MET A 122 -10.37 -5.17 8.61
C MET A 122 -10.85 -6.61 8.38
N ALA A 123 -9.95 -7.54 8.07
CA ALA A 123 -10.28 -8.91 7.68
C ALA A 123 -11.10 -9.68 8.74
N GLU A 124 -11.91 -10.63 8.26
CA GLU A 124 -12.67 -11.62 9.00
C GLU A 124 -13.92 -11.13 9.77
N ARG A 125 -14.18 -9.81 9.86
CA ARG A 125 -15.28 -9.28 10.67
C ARG A 125 -16.01 -8.08 10.08
N THR A 126 -15.66 -7.66 8.85
CA THR A 126 -16.27 -6.49 8.18
C THR A 126 -17.43 -6.93 7.31
N LYS A 127 -18.56 -6.22 7.38
CA LYS A 127 -19.64 -6.37 6.40
C LYS A 127 -19.15 -6.04 5.00
N PHE A 128 -19.42 -6.91 4.04
CA PHE A 128 -18.95 -6.74 2.66
C PHE A 128 -19.45 -5.44 2.02
N ILE A 129 -20.73 -5.13 2.19
CA ILE A 129 -21.30 -3.86 1.65
C ILE A 129 -20.61 -2.62 2.21
N THR A 130 -20.26 -2.62 3.51
CA THR A 130 -19.54 -1.50 4.14
C THR A 130 -18.14 -1.35 3.56
N TYR A 131 -17.50 -2.49 3.29
CA TYR A 131 -16.19 -2.51 2.65
C TYR A 131 -16.25 -1.94 1.23
N CYS A 132 -17.23 -2.33 0.42
CA CYS A 132 -17.43 -1.81 -0.93
C CYS A 132 -17.62 -0.28 -0.94
N ILE A 133 -18.44 0.26 -0.02
CA ILE A 133 -18.65 1.72 0.07
C ILE A 133 -17.37 2.43 0.53
N TYR A 134 -16.65 1.87 1.50
CA TYR A 134 -15.37 2.41 1.93
C TYR A 134 -14.39 2.50 0.76
N SER A 135 -14.18 1.38 0.05
CA SER A 135 -13.25 1.28 -1.08
C SER A 135 -13.60 2.26 -2.22
N PHE A 136 -14.89 2.41 -2.50
CA PHE A 136 -15.38 3.39 -3.47
C PHE A 136 -15.06 4.83 -3.05
N ILE A 137 -15.31 5.21 -1.79
CA ILE A 137 -15.13 6.60 -1.32
C ILE A 137 -13.65 6.97 -1.17
N ILE A 138 -12.79 6.06 -0.69
CA ILE A 138 -11.36 6.36 -0.61
C ILE A 138 -10.78 6.61 -2.01
N SER A 139 -11.19 5.82 -2.99
CA SER A 139 -10.73 5.93 -4.38
C SER A 139 -11.34 7.14 -5.12
N LEU A 140 -12.55 7.55 -4.73
CA LEU A 140 -13.26 8.67 -5.36
C LEU A 140 -12.69 10.03 -4.93
N VAL A 141 -12.41 10.19 -3.62
CA VAL A 141 -12.17 11.51 -3.02
C VAL A 141 -10.96 11.54 -2.09
N ILE A 142 -10.83 10.59 -1.14
CA ILE A 142 -9.90 10.73 -0.04
C ILE A 142 -8.45 10.67 -0.51
N TYR A 143 -8.09 9.57 -1.16
CA TYR A 143 -6.76 9.37 -1.74
C TYR A 143 -6.44 10.39 -2.85
N PRO A 144 -7.32 10.66 -3.84
CA PRO A 144 -6.96 11.57 -4.93
C PRO A 144 -6.62 12.98 -4.48
N ILE A 145 -7.28 13.48 -3.44
CA ILE A 145 -7.03 14.85 -2.94
C ILE A 145 -5.65 14.95 -2.27
N GLU A 146 -5.28 14.03 -1.40
CA GLU A 146 -3.97 14.10 -0.75
C GLU A 146 -2.83 13.75 -1.71
N ALA A 147 -3.05 12.82 -2.64
CA ALA A 147 -2.10 12.49 -3.69
C ALA A 147 -1.86 13.68 -4.64
N HIS A 148 -2.87 14.52 -4.88
CA HIS A 148 -2.72 15.77 -5.63
C HIS A 148 -1.71 16.73 -5.00
N TRP A 149 -1.59 16.74 -3.67
CA TRP A 149 -0.63 17.62 -2.97
C TRP A 149 0.83 17.28 -3.28
N VAL A 150 1.09 16.04 -3.74
CA VAL A 150 2.43 15.52 -4.05
C VAL A 150 2.63 15.31 -5.55
N TRP A 151 1.66 14.73 -6.25
CA TRP A 151 1.81 14.29 -7.64
C TRP A 151 0.87 15.01 -8.63
N GLY A 152 0.01 15.91 -8.14
CA GLY A 152 -0.95 16.61 -8.97
C GLY A 152 -0.40 17.78 -9.77
N GLY A 153 -1.26 18.39 -10.57
CA GLY A 153 -0.88 19.54 -11.42
C GLY A 153 -0.46 20.81 -10.66
N THR A 154 -0.78 20.90 -9.36
CA THR A 154 -0.39 22.00 -8.45
C THR A 154 0.10 21.45 -7.11
N ALA A 155 1.05 20.54 -7.18
CA ALA A 155 1.61 19.75 -6.08
C ALA A 155 2.39 20.62 -5.07
N TRP A 156 1.68 21.27 -4.16
CA TRP A 156 2.25 22.27 -3.25
C TRP A 156 3.24 21.71 -2.23
N LEU A 157 3.11 20.43 -1.84
CA LEU A 157 4.11 19.79 -0.97
C LEU A 157 5.42 19.57 -1.72
N THR A 158 5.36 19.12 -2.96
CA THR A 158 6.53 18.96 -3.83
C THR A 158 7.19 20.31 -4.15
N ASP A 159 6.40 21.38 -4.33
CA ASP A 159 6.93 22.76 -4.47
C ASP A 159 7.71 23.22 -3.24
N LEU A 160 7.41 22.68 -2.04
CA LEU A 160 8.18 22.92 -0.82
C LEU A 160 9.40 22.02 -0.67
N GLY A 161 9.61 21.05 -1.59
CA GLY A 161 10.68 20.07 -1.53
C GLY A 161 10.31 18.77 -0.82
N PHE A 162 9.01 18.46 -0.63
CA PHE A 162 8.59 17.15 -0.16
C PHE A 162 8.85 16.09 -1.22
N THR A 163 9.47 15.00 -0.81
CA THR A 163 9.83 13.89 -1.70
C THR A 163 9.15 12.61 -1.24
N ASP A 164 8.31 12.06 -2.09
CA ASP A 164 7.76 10.71 -1.97
C ASP A 164 7.63 10.14 -3.38
N PHE A 165 8.71 9.49 -3.86
CA PHE A 165 8.82 9.09 -5.25
C PHE A 165 7.71 8.13 -5.67
N ALA A 166 7.47 7.08 -4.88
CA ALA A 166 6.49 6.06 -5.23
C ALA A 166 5.46 5.76 -4.12
N GLY A 167 5.40 6.52 -3.03
CA GLY A 167 4.23 6.50 -2.13
C GLY A 167 4.39 5.80 -0.78
N SER A 168 5.56 5.89 -0.10
CA SER A 168 5.63 5.47 1.31
C SER A 168 4.61 6.21 2.17
N CYS A 169 4.43 7.53 1.93
CA CYS A 169 3.45 8.38 2.60
C CYS A 169 2.08 8.30 1.90
N VAL A 170 2.05 8.73 0.65
CA VAL A 170 0.81 8.94 -0.15
C VAL A 170 -0.01 7.65 -0.31
N ILE A 171 0.61 6.49 -0.35
CA ILE A 171 -0.08 5.21 -0.51
C ILE A 171 -0.07 4.40 0.77
N HIS A 172 1.14 4.09 1.27
CA HIS A 172 1.28 3.12 2.35
C HIS A 172 0.90 3.69 3.71
N MET A 173 1.36 4.88 4.07
CA MET A 173 0.95 5.50 5.34
C MET A 173 -0.57 5.80 5.33
N VAL A 174 -1.11 6.29 4.22
CA VAL A 174 -2.55 6.55 4.05
C VAL A 174 -3.36 5.26 4.21
N GLY A 175 -3.00 4.18 3.51
CA GLY A 175 -3.63 2.87 3.64
C GLY A 175 -3.52 2.31 5.05
N GLY A 176 -2.34 2.43 5.69
CA GLY A 176 -2.10 1.95 7.05
C GLY A 176 -2.90 2.71 8.11
N ILE A 177 -2.96 4.04 8.03
CA ILE A 177 -3.79 4.88 8.93
C ILE A 177 -5.27 4.56 8.72
N SER A 178 -5.71 4.42 7.47
CA SER A 178 -7.09 4.05 7.14
C SER A 178 -7.47 2.68 7.71
N GLY A 179 -6.55 1.72 7.61
CA GLY A 179 -6.69 0.39 8.21
C GLY A 179 -6.75 0.42 9.74
N LEU A 180 -5.91 1.24 10.37
CA LEU A 180 -5.93 1.44 11.82
C LEU A 180 -7.28 1.98 12.30
N ILE A 181 -7.81 3.00 11.64
CA ILE A 181 -9.11 3.59 11.97
C ILE A 181 -10.22 2.56 11.75
N GLY A 182 -10.20 1.84 10.62
CA GLY A 182 -11.14 0.75 10.35
C GLY A 182 -11.12 -0.32 11.42
N ALA A 183 -9.94 -0.77 11.84
CA ALA A 183 -9.77 -1.77 12.91
C ALA A 183 -10.30 -1.27 14.26
N ILE A 184 -10.11 0.01 14.60
CA ILE A 184 -10.67 0.63 15.82
C ILE A 184 -12.20 0.64 15.77
N PHE A 185 -12.81 1.02 14.66
CA PHE A 185 -14.27 1.06 14.52
C PHE A 185 -14.93 -0.33 14.56
N LEU A 186 -14.24 -1.35 14.05
CA LEU A 186 -14.67 -2.74 14.06
C LEU A 186 -14.53 -3.41 15.45
N GLY A 187 -13.46 -3.08 16.16
CA GLY A 187 -13.01 -3.84 17.34
C GLY A 187 -12.33 -5.16 16.98
N PRO A 188 -11.83 -5.89 17.99
CA PRO A 188 -11.08 -7.12 17.77
C PRO A 188 -11.97 -8.29 17.34
N ARG A 189 -11.37 -9.26 16.63
CA ARG A 189 -12.00 -10.55 16.31
C ARG A 189 -12.36 -11.31 17.57
N ILE A 190 -13.39 -12.15 17.50
CA ILE A 190 -13.81 -13.03 18.60
C ILE A 190 -12.62 -13.90 19.03
N GLY A 191 -12.32 -13.88 20.33
CA GLY A 191 -11.24 -14.67 20.92
C GLY A 191 -9.83 -14.09 20.75
N LYS A 192 -9.67 -12.90 20.14
CA LYS A 192 -8.36 -12.25 20.02
C LYS A 192 -7.73 -11.89 21.36
N TYR A 193 -8.54 -11.46 22.32
CA TYR A 193 -8.09 -11.16 23.68
C TYR A 193 -8.81 -12.05 24.69
N ASP A 194 -8.09 -12.48 25.74
CA ASP A 194 -8.66 -13.18 26.89
C ASP A 194 -9.34 -12.21 27.88
N GLU A 195 -9.90 -12.75 28.95
CA GLU A 195 -10.58 -11.97 30.00
C GLU A 195 -9.69 -10.94 30.68
N ASN A 196 -8.37 -11.17 30.68
CA ASN A 196 -7.36 -10.25 31.22
C ASN A 196 -6.83 -9.25 30.16
N GLY A 197 -7.38 -9.27 28.94
CA GLY A 197 -6.94 -8.43 27.83
C GLY A 197 -5.60 -8.87 27.23
N LYS A 198 -5.15 -10.09 27.47
CA LYS A 198 -3.93 -10.63 26.85
C LYS A 198 -4.24 -11.09 25.42
N SER A 199 -3.41 -10.66 24.46
CA SER A 199 -3.55 -11.06 23.05
C SER A 199 -3.32 -12.56 22.89
N ARG A 200 -4.18 -13.20 22.10
CA ARG A 200 -4.07 -14.58 21.66
C ARG A 200 -3.78 -14.63 20.17
N PRO A 201 -2.88 -15.49 19.70
CA PRO A 201 -2.64 -15.64 18.27
C PRO A 201 -3.86 -16.27 17.60
N ILE A 202 -4.33 -15.67 16.51
CA ILE A 202 -5.28 -16.28 15.58
C ILE A 202 -4.48 -16.60 14.34
N LEU A 203 -4.13 -17.88 14.17
CA LEU A 203 -3.23 -18.30 13.09
C LEU A 203 -3.96 -18.28 11.75
N GLY A 204 -3.20 -17.87 10.70
CA GLY A 204 -3.62 -18.03 9.31
C GLY A 204 -3.69 -19.52 8.92
N HIS A 205 -4.52 -19.81 7.94
CA HIS A 205 -4.74 -21.20 7.54
C HIS A 205 -3.69 -21.74 6.56
N ASN A 206 -2.96 -20.86 5.86
CA ASN A 206 -2.01 -21.30 4.83
C ASN A 206 -0.85 -20.32 4.65
N ILE A 207 0.21 -20.51 5.45
CA ILE A 207 1.41 -19.68 5.39
C ILE A 207 2.12 -19.76 4.02
N VAL A 208 1.98 -20.88 3.27
CA VAL A 208 2.59 -21.07 1.95
C VAL A 208 1.94 -20.15 0.93
N VAL A 209 0.61 -20.04 0.95
CA VAL A 209 -0.14 -19.08 0.11
C VAL A 209 0.23 -17.64 0.49
N GLY A 210 0.33 -17.34 1.79
CA GLY A 210 0.79 -16.03 2.25
C GLY A 210 2.20 -15.68 1.75
N ALA A 211 3.13 -16.65 1.80
CA ALA A 211 4.48 -16.47 1.27
C ALA A 211 4.49 -16.24 -0.24
N LEU A 212 3.68 -16.99 -1.00
CA LEU A 212 3.53 -16.75 -2.45
C LEU A 212 3.05 -15.32 -2.72
N GLY A 213 2.08 -14.84 -1.93
CA GLY A 213 1.61 -13.46 -2.02
C GLY A 213 2.73 -12.43 -1.81
N VAL A 214 3.59 -12.65 -0.82
CA VAL A 214 4.76 -11.77 -0.56
C VAL A 214 5.72 -11.74 -1.75
N PHE A 215 6.02 -12.88 -2.38
CA PHE A 215 6.86 -12.92 -3.59
C PHE A 215 6.22 -12.18 -4.77
N ILE A 216 4.90 -12.33 -4.97
CA ILE A 216 4.16 -11.60 -5.99
C ILE A 216 4.22 -10.09 -5.73
N LEU A 217 4.04 -9.67 -4.48
CA LEU A 217 4.13 -8.26 -4.08
C LEU A 217 5.54 -7.70 -4.33
N TRP A 218 6.59 -8.42 -3.95
CA TRP A 218 7.96 -7.98 -4.21
C TRP A 218 8.24 -7.87 -5.72
N PHE A 219 7.83 -8.85 -6.49
CA PHE A 219 7.95 -8.81 -7.95
C PHE A 219 7.24 -7.60 -8.56
N GLY A 220 6.00 -7.34 -8.14
CA GLY A 220 5.22 -6.18 -8.59
C GLY A 220 5.84 -4.86 -8.17
N TRP A 221 6.59 -4.84 -7.06
CA TRP A 221 7.24 -3.63 -6.54
C TRP A 221 8.34 -3.08 -7.45
N TYR A 222 8.94 -3.89 -8.29
CA TYR A 222 9.84 -3.39 -9.33
C TYR A 222 9.11 -2.49 -10.34
N GLY A 223 7.86 -2.80 -10.66
CA GLY A 223 7.00 -1.90 -11.43
C GLY A 223 6.52 -0.71 -10.62
N PHE A 224 6.16 -0.93 -9.35
CA PHE A 224 5.67 0.09 -8.44
C PHE A 224 6.69 1.23 -8.27
N ASN A 225 7.93 0.90 -7.97
CA ASN A 225 9.01 1.86 -7.80
C ASN A 225 9.65 2.27 -9.13
N GLY A 226 9.77 1.35 -10.10
CA GLY A 226 10.58 1.56 -11.29
C GLY A 226 9.86 2.18 -12.48
N ALA A 227 8.51 2.16 -12.51
CA ALA A 227 7.79 2.60 -13.72
C ALA A 227 8.05 4.07 -14.07
N ALA A 228 8.18 4.95 -13.07
CA ALA A 228 8.42 6.38 -13.27
C ALA A 228 9.90 6.76 -13.40
N ALA A 229 10.81 5.79 -13.57
CA ALA A 229 12.24 6.05 -13.77
C ALA A 229 12.48 6.90 -15.02
N ALA A 230 13.38 7.90 -14.90
CA ALA A 230 13.65 8.83 -15.98
C ALA A 230 14.44 8.20 -17.15
N ASP A 231 15.34 7.27 -16.84
CA ASP A 231 16.18 6.56 -17.81
C ASP A 231 16.62 5.17 -17.29
N GLY A 232 17.41 4.44 -18.08
CA GLY A 232 17.86 3.10 -17.74
C GLY A 232 18.82 3.03 -16.54
N ASN A 233 19.66 4.04 -16.31
CA ASN A 233 20.57 4.09 -15.15
C ASN A 233 19.75 4.34 -13.87
N HIS A 234 18.84 5.30 -13.93
CA HIS A 234 17.89 5.61 -12.85
C HIS A 234 17.05 4.38 -12.49
N LEU A 235 16.51 3.68 -13.51
CA LEU A 235 15.80 2.42 -13.31
C LEU A 235 16.67 1.37 -12.60
N GLY A 236 17.93 1.22 -13.00
CA GLY A 236 18.88 0.29 -12.38
C GLY A 236 19.11 0.60 -10.90
N THR A 237 19.24 1.87 -10.53
CA THR A 237 19.37 2.30 -9.13
C THR A 237 18.12 1.98 -8.32
N ILE A 238 16.94 2.30 -8.84
CA ILE A 238 15.65 2.00 -8.19
C ILE A 238 15.48 0.49 -7.96
N PHE A 239 15.84 -0.34 -8.95
CA PHE A 239 15.80 -1.80 -8.80
C PHE A 239 16.76 -2.29 -7.72
N ALA A 240 17.96 -1.72 -7.64
CA ALA A 240 18.95 -2.08 -6.63
C ALA A 240 18.46 -1.73 -5.22
N THR A 241 17.97 -0.52 -4.98
CA THR A 241 17.43 -0.10 -3.68
C THR A 241 16.19 -0.89 -3.29
N THR A 242 15.28 -1.16 -4.24
CA THR A 242 14.08 -1.99 -4.08
C THR A 242 14.42 -3.47 -3.82
N THR A 243 15.61 -3.92 -4.16
CA THR A 243 16.11 -5.28 -3.83
C THR A 243 16.78 -5.32 -2.46
N ILE A 244 17.63 -4.35 -2.17
CA ILE A 244 18.51 -4.37 -0.98
C ILE A 244 17.72 -4.07 0.30
N ALA A 245 16.85 -3.07 0.30
CA ALA A 245 16.12 -2.68 1.49
C ALA A 245 15.21 -3.82 2.02
N PRO A 246 14.36 -4.48 1.21
CA PRO A 246 13.54 -5.59 1.71
C PRO A 246 14.38 -6.82 2.09
N ALA A 247 15.50 -7.09 1.42
CA ALA A 247 16.40 -8.18 1.81
C ALA A 247 17.00 -7.93 3.18
N ALA A 248 17.51 -6.71 3.45
CA ALA A 248 18.02 -6.30 4.75
C ALA A 248 16.92 -6.36 5.82
N ALA A 249 15.70 -5.90 5.51
CA ALA A 249 14.56 -5.92 6.42
C ALA A 249 14.14 -7.34 6.80
N THR A 250 14.09 -8.26 5.82
CA THR A 250 13.79 -9.67 6.05
C THR A 250 14.80 -10.31 6.99
N CYS A 251 16.10 -10.10 6.72
CA CYS A 251 17.17 -10.60 7.58
C CYS A 251 17.09 -10.01 8.99
N ALA A 252 16.85 -8.71 9.13
CA ALA A 252 16.72 -8.04 10.41
C ALA A 252 15.52 -8.54 11.23
N ALA A 253 14.34 -8.70 10.59
CA ALA A 253 13.14 -9.25 11.24
C ALA A 253 13.36 -10.71 11.68
N MET A 254 13.98 -11.52 10.84
CA MET A 254 14.33 -12.91 11.15
C MET A 254 15.28 -12.97 12.36
N ILE A 255 16.37 -12.22 12.35
CA ILE A 255 17.35 -12.19 13.44
C ILE A 255 16.70 -11.68 14.73
N PHE A 256 15.93 -10.59 14.66
CA PHE A 256 15.23 -10.01 15.81
C PHE A 256 14.28 -11.03 16.47
N THR A 257 13.46 -11.69 15.66
CA THR A 257 12.52 -12.71 16.17
C THR A 257 13.25 -13.94 16.70
N TRP A 258 14.36 -14.33 16.07
CA TRP A 258 15.18 -15.45 16.54
C TRP A 258 15.78 -15.18 17.92
N ILE A 259 16.37 -14.00 18.10
CA ILE A 259 16.95 -13.59 19.40
C ILE A 259 15.85 -13.52 20.48
N ARG A 260 14.70 -12.93 20.13
CA ARG A 260 13.62 -12.71 21.09
C ARG A 260 12.87 -13.98 21.48
N ASN A 261 12.61 -14.87 20.51
CA ASN A 261 11.71 -16.01 20.65
C ASN A 261 12.46 -17.36 20.67
N GLY A 262 13.78 -17.37 20.49
CA GLY A 262 14.61 -18.58 20.39
C GLY A 262 14.48 -19.32 19.05
N LYS A 263 13.59 -18.89 18.17
CA LYS A 263 13.38 -19.41 16.80
C LYS A 263 13.00 -18.27 15.86
N PRO A 264 13.44 -18.34 14.58
CA PRO A 264 13.00 -17.36 13.58
C PRO A 264 11.51 -17.52 13.27
N ASP A 265 10.79 -16.40 13.19
CA ASP A 265 9.37 -16.37 12.85
C ASP A 265 9.19 -16.15 11.35
N VAL A 266 8.53 -17.11 10.69
CA VAL A 266 8.31 -17.08 9.22
C VAL A 266 7.40 -15.91 8.84
N SER A 267 6.28 -15.73 9.53
CA SER A 267 5.31 -14.69 9.21
C SER A 267 5.88 -13.30 9.41
N MET A 268 6.66 -13.09 10.49
CA MET A 268 7.34 -11.83 10.72
C MET A 268 8.48 -11.57 9.73
N SER A 269 9.17 -12.61 9.26
CA SER A 269 10.18 -12.48 8.19
C SER A 269 9.53 -12.06 6.87
N LEU A 270 8.35 -12.62 6.54
CA LEU A 270 7.56 -12.22 5.39
C LEU A 270 7.06 -10.76 5.50
N ASN A 271 6.53 -10.36 6.66
CA ASN A 271 6.17 -8.97 6.91
C ASN A 271 7.40 -8.04 6.92
N GLY A 272 8.58 -8.55 7.33
CA GLY A 272 9.85 -7.83 7.24
C GLY A 272 10.19 -7.43 5.81
N SER A 273 10.00 -8.33 4.83
CA SER A 273 10.25 -8.00 3.43
C SER A 273 9.31 -6.91 2.93
N LEU A 274 8.02 -6.99 3.26
CA LEU A 274 7.05 -5.95 2.90
C LEU A 274 7.37 -4.61 3.58
N ALA A 275 7.78 -4.64 4.85
CA ALA A 275 8.19 -3.44 5.59
C ALA A 275 9.38 -2.72 4.94
N GLY A 276 10.37 -3.49 4.47
CA GLY A 276 11.53 -2.96 3.74
C GLY A 276 11.14 -2.35 2.39
N LEU A 277 10.24 -3.01 1.66
CA LEU A 277 9.68 -2.50 0.40
C LEU A 277 8.95 -1.17 0.63
N VAL A 278 8.05 -1.13 1.61
CA VAL A 278 7.30 0.09 1.98
C VAL A 278 8.23 1.22 2.40
N ALA A 279 9.23 0.94 3.24
CA ALA A 279 10.12 1.96 3.77
C ALA A 279 11.03 2.58 2.71
N ILE A 280 11.44 1.81 1.68
CA ILE A 280 12.31 2.35 0.63
C ILE A 280 11.54 3.10 -0.47
N THR A 281 10.23 2.91 -0.56
CA THR A 281 9.40 3.39 -1.67
C THR A 281 9.44 4.91 -1.87
N ALA A 282 9.51 5.72 -0.80
CA ALA A 282 9.60 7.18 -0.91
C ALA A 282 10.94 7.65 -1.47
N GLY A 283 12.02 6.94 -1.15
CA GLY A 283 13.39 7.33 -1.46
C GLY A 283 14.12 6.36 -2.38
N CYS A 284 13.40 5.48 -3.08
CA CYS A 284 14.05 4.44 -3.88
C CYS A 284 14.92 4.97 -5.01
N ASP A 285 14.70 6.20 -5.44
CA ASP A 285 15.42 6.92 -6.51
C ASP A 285 16.52 7.86 -5.99
N ASN A 286 16.44 8.32 -4.74
CA ASN A 286 17.30 9.35 -4.19
C ASN A 286 18.06 8.93 -2.91
N VAL A 287 18.06 7.65 -2.58
CA VAL A 287 18.84 7.06 -1.48
C VAL A 287 19.90 6.13 -2.05
N ASP A 288 21.12 6.19 -1.53
CA ASP A 288 22.18 5.29 -1.96
C ASP A 288 22.04 3.88 -1.36
N ILE A 289 22.90 2.97 -1.80
CA ILE A 289 22.85 1.55 -1.41
C ILE A 289 23.05 1.35 0.09
N VAL A 290 23.89 2.19 0.74
CA VAL A 290 24.12 2.13 2.18
C VAL A 290 22.90 2.60 2.95
N GLY A 291 22.31 3.71 2.52
CA GLY A 291 21.04 4.23 3.04
C GLY A 291 19.90 3.22 2.88
N ALA A 292 19.76 2.61 1.69
CA ALA A 292 18.76 1.59 1.42
C ALA A 292 18.92 0.36 2.36
N PHE A 293 20.15 -0.10 2.59
CA PHE A 293 20.44 -1.19 3.53
C PHE A 293 20.03 -0.81 4.97
N ILE A 294 20.40 0.39 5.43
CA ILE A 294 20.09 0.87 6.78
C ILE A 294 18.59 1.05 6.98
N ILE A 295 17.90 1.69 6.02
CA ILE A 295 16.46 1.87 6.03
C ILE A 295 15.76 0.51 6.13
N GLY A 296 16.17 -0.44 5.30
CA GLY A 296 15.62 -1.79 5.33
C GLY A 296 15.84 -2.48 6.68
N ALA A 297 17.07 -2.46 7.20
CA ALA A 297 17.39 -3.11 8.49
C ALA A 297 16.55 -2.53 9.65
N ILE A 298 16.36 -1.20 9.67
CA ILE A 298 15.52 -0.53 10.68
C ILE A 298 14.05 -0.93 10.48
N ALA A 299 13.54 -0.93 9.25
CA ALA A 299 12.15 -1.29 8.94
C ALA A 299 11.83 -2.73 9.39
N GLY A 300 12.76 -3.67 9.20
CA GLY A 300 12.59 -5.06 9.63
C GLY A 300 12.46 -5.23 11.16
N VAL A 301 13.19 -4.45 11.95
CA VAL A 301 13.01 -4.42 13.40
C VAL A 301 11.75 -3.65 13.78
N LEU A 302 11.50 -2.51 13.13
CA LEU A 302 10.35 -1.65 13.38
C LEU A 302 9.03 -2.40 13.22
N VAL A 303 8.85 -3.18 12.14
CA VAL A 303 7.60 -3.92 11.94
C VAL A 303 7.34 -4.92 13.06
N CYS A 304 8.37 -5.61 13.56
CA CYS A 304 8.22 -6.56 14.67
C CYS A 304 7.79 -5.86 15.97
N VAL A 305 8.38 -4.68 16.25
CA VAL A 305 8.03 -3.87 17.41
C VAL A 305 6.64 -3.26 17.27
N ALA A 306 6.31 -2.76 16.07
CA ALA A 306 5.01 -2.14 15.78
C ALA A 306 3.85 -3.14 15.89
N VAL A 307 3.98 -4.35 15.34
CA VAL A 307 2.97 -5.42 15.51
C VAL A 307 2.73 -5.69 16.99
N TYR A 308 3.83 -5.87 17.75
CA TYR A 308 3.71 -6.10 19.20
C TYR A 308 3.02 -4.93 19.91
N PHE A 309 3.37 -3.70 19.59
CA PHE A 309 2.81 -2.49 20.21
C PHE A 309 1.32 -2.34 19.89
N ILE A 310 0.93 -2.47 18.62
CA ILE A 310 -0.45 -2.36 18.17
C ILE A 310 -1.33 -3.40 18.85
N GLU A 311 -0.89 -4.67 18.85
CA GLU A 311 -1.68 -5.76 19.42
C GLU A 311 -1.69 -5.78 20.96
N ASN A 312 -0.53 -5.58 21.59
CA ASN A 312 -0.41 -5.83 23.04
C ASN A 312 -0.53 -4.56 23.89
N VAL A 313 -0.19 -3.39 23.34
CA VAL A 313 -0.28 -2.11 24.08
C VAL A 313 -1.57 -1.37 23.70
N LEU A 314 -1.80 -1.13 22.40
CA LEU A 314 -3.00 -0.42 21.94
C LEU A 314 -4.24 -1.31 21.93
N LYS A 315 -4.09 -2.64 21.99
CA LYS A 315 -5.19 -3.62 21.94
C LYS A 315 -6.03 -3.50 20.66
N ILE A 316 -5.37 -3.23 19.55
CA ILE A 316 -5.99 -3.17 18.24
C ILE A 316 -5.66 -4.46 17.50
N ASP A 317 -6.67 -5.13 16.97
CA ASP A 317 -6.53 -6.37 16.21
C ASP A 317 -6.27 -6.05 14.73
N ASP A 318 -5.02 -6.24 14.32
CA ASP A 318 -4.53 -6.12 12.95
C ASP A 318 -4.19 -7.52 12.41
N PRO A 319 -5.11 -8.20 11.71
CA PRO A 319 -5.00 -9.63 11.39
C PRO A 319 -3.75 -10.04 10.63
N VAL A 320 -3.28 -9.21 9.72
CA VAL A 320 -2.13 -9.53 8.85
C VAL A 320 -0.91 -8.62 9.09
N GLY A 321 -1.01 -7.67 10.03
CA GLY A 321 0.04 -6.70 10.31
C GLY A 321 0.07 -5.52 9.33
N ALA A 322 -1.03 -5.24 8.64
CA ALA A 322 -1.10 -4.20 7.61
C ALA A 322 -0.81 -2.81 8.16
N VAL A 323 -1.30 -2.48 9.37
CA VAL A 323 -1.03 -1.20 10.03
C VAL A 323 0.46 -1.04 10.34
N ALA A 324 1.09 -2.10 10.85
CA ALA A 324 2.52 -2.07 11.17
C ALA A 324 3.38 -1.95 9.91
N VAL A 325 3.08 -2.76 8.88
CA VAL A 325 3.82 -2.78 7.60
C VAL A 325 3.64 -1.46 6.87
N HIS A 326 2.40 -1.04 6.63
CA HIS A 326 2.14 0.10 5.75
C HIS A 326 2.09 1.43 6.52
N GLY A 327 1.43 1.50 7.68
CA GLY A 327 1.33 2.73 8.47
C GLY A 327 2.65 3.12 9.11
N CYS A 328 3.23 2.23 9.92
CA CYS A 328 4.45 2.55 10.66
C CYS A 328 5.68 2.61 9.75
N CYS A 329 5.85 1.65 8.83
CA CYS A 329 7.02 1.65 7.95
C CYS A 329 6.89 2.64 6.79
N GLY A 330 5.66 3.01 6.36
CA GLY A 330 5.44 4.09 5.39
C GLY A 330 5.80 5.46 5.97
N LEU A 331 5.34 5.73 7.20
CA LEU A 331 5.74 6.92 7.95
C LEU A 331 7.27 6.98 8.12
N PHE A 332 7.87 5.87 8.56
CA PHE A 332 9.32 5.78 8.74
C PHE A 332 10.08 5.99 7.43
N GLY A 333 9.65 5.36 6.33
CA GLY A 333 10.29 5.50 5.02
C GLY A 333 10.30 6.94 4.52
N THR A 334 9.18 7.63 4.63
CA THR A 334 9.06 9.05 4.27
C THR A 334 9.95 9.94 5.15
N PHE A 335 9.98 9.68 6.46
CA PHE A 335 10.89 10.37 7.38
C PHE A 335 12.37 10.10 7.02
N ALA A 336 12.69 8.86 6.63
CA ALA A 336 14.04 8.44 6.29
C ALA A 336 14.58 9.13 5.04
N VAL A 337 13.76 9.56 4.09
CA VAL A 337 14.18 10.40 2.96
C VAL A 337 14.85 11.67 3.47
N GLY A 338 14.26 12.37 4.45
CA GLY A 338 14.85 13.57 5.04
C GLY A 338 16.21 13.34 5.72
N LEU A 339 16.55 12.07 6.04
CA LEU A 339 17.84 11.68 6.60
C LEU A 339 18.84 11.22 5.54
N PHE A 340 18.39 10.39 4.58
CA PHE A 340 19.23 9.58 3.70
C PHE A 340 19.22 10.01 2.23
N ASP A 341 18.44 11.03 1.84
CA ASP A 341 18.55 11.63 0.52
C ASP A 341 20.00 12.05 0.26
N PHE A 342 20.61 11.55 -0.83
CA PHE A 342 22.04 11.81 -1.10
C PHE A 342 22.34 13.25 -1.55
N ASN A 343 21.31 14.05 -1.90
CA ASN A 343 21.46 15.48 -2.24
C ASN A 343 21.17 16.37 -1.03
N ASP A 344 19.99 16.19 -0.40
CA ASP A 344 19.44 17.14 0.57
C ASP A 344 19.22 16.52 1.96
N GLY A 345 19.56 15.25 2.17
CA GLY A 345 19.39 14.55 3.43
C GLY A 345 20.33 15.03 4.53
N LEU A 346 19.86 14.96 5.77
CA LEU A 346 20.61 15.41 6.94
C LEU A 346 21.98 14.75 7.06
N PHE A 347 22.09 13.45 6.79
CA PHE A 347 23.35 12.70 6.90
C PHE A 347 24.30 12.95 5.75
N TYR A 348 23.84 13.56 4.68
CA TYR A 348 24.64 13.96 3.50
C TYR A 348 24.96 15.47 3.46
N GLY A 349 24.64 16.19 4.54
CA GLY A 349 25.00 17.59 4.70
C GLY A 349 23.93 18.59 4.24
N GLY A 350 22.73 18.15 3.84
CA GLY A 350 21.61 19.00 3.42
C GLY A 350 20.94 19.79 4.54
N GLY A 351 21.32 19.54 5.81
CA GLY A 351 20.74 20.26 6.94
C GLY A 351 19.33 19.77 7.31
N PHE A 352 18.63 20.56 8.12
CA PHE A 352 17.32 20.15 8.68
C PHE A 352 16.11 20.52 7.81
N TYR A 353 16.32 21.27 6.72
CA TYR A 353 15.19 21.78 5.93
C TYR A 353 14.39 20.65 5.29
N HIS A 354 15.07 19.78 4.55
CA HIS A 354 14.42 18.64 3.88
C HIS A 354 13.72 17.72 4.87
N LEU A 355 14.37 17.38 5.99
CA LEU A 355 13.76 16.61 7.07
C LEU A 355 12.50 17.30 7.64
N GLY A 356 12.54 18.62 7.81
CA GLY A 356 11.38 19.42 8.25
C GLY A 356 10.23 19.36 7.26
N VAL A 357 10.52 19.40 5.96
CA VAL A 357 9.50 19.30 4.89
C VAL A 357 8.89 17.88 4.85
N GLN A 358 9.73 16.84 5.00
CA GLN A 358 9.22 15.46 5.11
C GLN A 358 8.28 15.29 6.31
N CYS A 359 8.64 15.82 7.48
CA CYS A 359 7.77 15.82 8.64
C CYS A 359 6.46 16.60 8.41
N LEU A 360 6.50 17.74 7.72
CA LEU A 360 5.32 18.52 7.36
C LEU A 360 4.38 17.72 6.45
N GLY A 361 4.91 17.06 5.41
CA GLY A 361 4.12 16.21 4.51
C GLY A 361 3.44 15.08 5.25
N ILE A 362 4.20 14.33 6.09
CA ILE A 362 3.66 13.29 6.95
C ILE A 362 2.50 13.82 7.81
N LEU A 363 2.66 14.98 8.42
CA LEU A 363 1.64 15.59 9.28
C LEU A 363 0.39 15.99 8.49
N CYS A 364 0.55 16.66 7.35
CA CYS A 364 -0.56 17.12 6.53
C CYS A 364 -1.37 15.95 5.95
N ILE A 365 -0.70 15.00 5.30
CA ILE A 365 -1.34 13.82 4.70
C ILE A 365 -1.95 12.93 5.77
N GLY A 366 -1.22 12.68 6.86
CA GLY A 366 -1.72 11.89 7.98
C GLY A 366 -2.95 12.51 8.64
N THR A 367 -2.95 13.84 8.85
CA THR A 367 -4.10 14.56 9.43
C THR A 367 -5.32 14.48 8.52
N TRP A 368 -5.14 14.72 7.21
CA TRP A 368 -6.20 14.55 6.22
C TRP A 368 -6.81 13.16 6.26
N THR A 369 -5.96 12.14 6.25
CA THR A 369 -6.40 10.74 6.29
C THR A 369 -7.17 10.43 7.58
N VAL A 370 -6.66 10.83 8.74
CA VAL A 370 -7.33 10.61 10.02
C VAL A 370 -8.71 11.26 10.03
N ILE A 371 -8.81 12.54 9.67
CA ILE A 371 -10.08 13.29 9.71
C ILE A 371 -11.10 12.65 8.77
N THR A 372 -10.73 12.42 7.52
CA THR A 372 -11.66 11.93 6.49
C THR A 372 -12.10 10.49 6.77
N MET A 373 -11.20 9.63 7.23
CA MET A 373 -11.52 8.24 7.56
C MET A 373 -12.37 8.12 8.83
N VAL A 374 -12.13 8.94 9.85
CA VAL A 374 -13.00 9.00 11.04
C VAL A 374 -14.42 9.45 10.68
N ILE A 375 -14.55 10.45 9.80
CA ILE A 375 -15.85 10.90 9.29
C ILE A 375 -16.53 9.75 8.53
N LEU A 376 -15.83 9.14 7.58
CA LEU A 376 -16.37 8.05 6.76
C LEU A 376 -16.84 6.87 7.62
N PHE A 377 -15.98 6.32 8.48
CA PHE A 377 -16.34 5.20 9.33
C PHE A 377 -17.41 5.54 10.37
N THR A 378 -17.49 6.79 10.82
CA THR A 378 -18.59 7.25 11.70
C THR A 378 -19.94 7.21 10.96
N ILE A 379 -19.98 7.67 9.71
CA ILE A 379 -21.18 7.63 8.87
C ILE A 379 -21.59 6.16 8.61
N LEU A 380 -20.64 5.34 8.17
CA LEU A 380 -20.87 3.92 7.89
C LEU A 380 -21.38 3.17 9.13
N LYS A 381 -20.78 3.42 10.31
CA LYS A 381 -21.20 2.79 11.56
C LYS A 381 -22.61 3.18 11.98
N LYS A 382 -23.01 4.44 11.75
CA LYS A 382 -24.33 4.94 12.14
C LYS A 382 -25.44 4.61 11.16
N THR A 383 -25.10 4.29 9.90
CA THR A 383 -26.09 4.01 8.84
C THR A 383 -26.29 2.51 8.62
N ILE A 384 -25.29 1.82 8.09
CA ILE A 384 -25.36 0.41 7.70
C ILE A 384 -24.65 -0.54 8.66
N GLY A 385 -23.87 0.01 9.61
CA GLY A 385 -23.02 -0.75 10.50
C GLY A 385 -21.74 -1.24 9.79
N VAL A 386 -20.64 -1.33 10.54
CA VAL A 386 -19.32 -1.71 9.95
C VAL A 386 -18.99 -3.18 10.18
N ARG A 387 -19.45 -3.78 11.30
CA ARG A 387 -19.11 -5.14 11.70
C ARG A 387 -20.24 -6.11 11.37
N CYS A 388 -19.89 -7.29 10.91
CA CYS A 388 -20.82 -8.41 10.79
C CYS A 388 -21.35 -8.84 12.17
N SER A 389 -22.41 -9.64 12.21
CA SER A 389 -22.98 -10.17 13.45
C SER A 389 -22.03 -11.22 14.07
N LEU A 390 -22.24 -11.51 15.36
CA LEU A 390 -21.51 -12.55 16.07
C LEU A 390 -21.63 -13.92 15.38
N GLN A 391 -22.82 -14.23 14.91
CA GLN A 391 -23.12 -15.48 14.19
C GLN A 391 -22.32 -15.58 12.89
N GLU A 392 -22.36 -14.54 12.06
CA GLU A 392 -21.62 -14.47 10.79
C GLU A 392 -20.11 -14.59 10.99
N GLU A 393 -19.55 -13.94 12.04
CA GLU A 393 -18.12 -14.06 12.33
C GLU A 393 -17.73 -15.48 12.80
N ILE A 394 -18.64 -16.20 13.51
CA ILE A 394 -18.41 -17.58 13.94
C ILE A 394 -18.50 -18.54 12.75
N GLU A 395 -19.52 -18.41 11.91
CA GLU A 395 -19.73 -19.25 10.73
C GLU A 395 -18.66 -19.00 9.65
N GLY A 396 -18.34 -17.76 9.39
CA GLY A 396 -17.42 -17.33 8.35
C GLY A 396 -18.12 -16.56 7.23
N LEU A 397 -17.43 -15.55 6.72
CA LEU A 397 -17.99 -14.61 5.75
C LEU A 397 -18.13 -15.20 4.34
N ASP A 398 -17.45 -16.32 4.03
CA ASP A 398 -17.61 -17.01 2.75
C ASP A 398 -19.06 -17.50 2.57
N SER A 399 -19.59 -18.16 3.58
CA SER A 399 -20.97 -18.67 3.53
C SER A 399 -22.01 -17.57 3.74
N THR A 400 -21.78 -16.70 4.69
CA THR A 400 -22.81 -15.74 5.14
C THR A 400 -22.95 -14.51 4.25
N GLU A 401 -21.87 -14.03 3.65
CA GLU A 401 -21.89 -12.85 2.77
C GLU A 401 -21.94 -13.24 1.28
N HIS A 402 -21.45 -14.43 0.89
CA HIS A 402 -21.31 -14.84 -0.51
C HIS A 402 -22.05 -16.14 -0.86
N GLY A 403 -22.63 -16.85 0.11
CA GLY A 403 -23.26 -18.14 -0.13
C GLY A 403 -22.26 -19.21 -0.63
N LEU A 404 -20.97 -19.02 -0.38
CA LEU A 404 -19.92 -19.94 -0.74
C LEU A 404 -19.75 -20.95 0.38
N GLU A 405 -20.14 -22.20 0.17
CA GLU A 405 -20.09 -23.24 1.19
C GLU A 405 -18.68 -23.50 1.71
N SER A 406 -17.69 -23.47 0.80
CA SER A 406 -16.26 -23.53 1.16
C SER A 406 -15.40 -23.06 -0.01
N SER A 407 -14.34 -22.34 0.31
CA SER A 407 -13.24 -22.07 -0.64
C SER A 407 -12.35 -23.30 -0.87
N TYR A 408 -12.49 -24.34 -0.03
CA TYR A 408 -11.72 -25.60 -0.06
C TYR A 408 -12.66 -26.78 0.16
N PRO A 409 -13.52 -27.16 -0.83
CA PRO A 409 -14.56 -28.17 -0.64
C PRO A 409 -14.00 -29.54 -0.24
N ASP A 410 -12.80 -29.91 -0.71
CA ASP A 410 -12.17 -31.19 -0.38
C ASP A 410 -11.74 -31.34 1.09
N PHE A 411 -11.69 -30.24 1.84
CA PHE A 411 -11.37 -30.24 3.28
C PHE A 411 -12.62 -30.22 4.17
N GLN A 412 -13.80 -30.16 3.61
CA GLN A 412 -15.02 -30.34 4.38
C GLN A 412 -15.21 -31.83 4.69
N ALA A 413 -15.48 -32.13 5.98
CA ALA A 413 -15.99 -33.45 6.36
C ALA A 413 -17.36 -33.62 5.69
N THR A 414 -17.37 -34.24 4.52
CA THR A 414 -18.60 -34.64 3.86
C THR A 414 -19.26 -35.66 4.76
N ASN A 415 -20.31 -35.26 5.45
CA ASN A 415 -21.24 -36.20 6.11
C ASN A 415 -21.98 -36.97 5.01
N TYR A 416 -21.30 -37.89 4.33
CA TYR A 416 -21.98 -38.91 3.56
C TYR A 416 -22.79 -39.77 4.57
N LYS A 417 -24.06 -39.47 4.70
CA LYS A 417 -24.99 -40.44 5.21
C LYS A 417 -25.11 -41.52 4.13
N PHE A 418 -24.40 -42.63 4.33
CA PHE A 418 -24.65 -43.85 3.59
C PHE A 418 -26.00 -44.46 4.00
#